data_2117b33f3bc81a8d4744456a1dabe23b
#
_entry.id   2117b33f3bc81a8d4744456a1dabe23b
#
_cell.length_a   1.000
_cell.length_b   1.000
_cell.length_c   1.000
_cell.angle_alpha   90.00
_cell.angle_beta   90.00
_cell.angle_gamma   90.00
#
_symmetry.space_group_name_H-M   'P 1'
#
loop_
_entity.id
_entity.type
_entity.pdbx_description
1 polymer ?
#
loop_
_entity_poly.entity_id
_entity_poly.type
_entity_poly.pdbx_seq_one_letter_code
_entity_poly.pdbx_strand_id
1 'polypeptide(L)'
;MSNVLIQMPSPQQRRAFLLMLAYAKQLEKEDKNPIIAYCGITGGSCASNLLGNRIVCLACQKSVEDSVSDTGLPLVKLDNATASKCKRTLTLTERRGIVEGVRSCLVTLLRVLKKDLGKIKIAQAIKRKQYDTATTLLQAAHHVMDEHDINETAVLNGRYACRKSLVIASTTREIPFNTLDFNLFGMPMVFRGHTPHDRDAIQLRMLSNPNDQEVASDYFNARENTTLNRFAAKHRQFVPPEEADNYERKITFFLSSQDECESLGPSWRSQFRDNASVIYQAATQFPETYFCIRFHPNQANILSDVNDGFEQLDGLRNIQIFGPHDDINSYTLIDWSDVVVTFASTISVEACWRKKPVIQLGPSLYDQLGISETPDTLEEFLELLGTDLKPRGRDAASKYANYSVKDYDELDYLNYDDGTLRPVGFRRKLPAVVASLTQINELSKRVLKKLIKYHLNSKRRAA
;
A
#
# COMPACT_ATOMS: atom_id res chain seq x y z
N MET A 1 6.83 34.91 0.02
CA MET A 1 5.91 33.76 0.18
C MET A 1 6.46 32.57 -0.57
N SER A 2 6.38 31.37 -0.03
CA SER A 2 6.85 30.13 -0.68
C SER A 2 5.76 29.59 -1.60
N ASN A 3 6.10 29.36 -2.87
CA ASN A 3 5.17 28.78 -3.85
C ASN A 3 5.13 27.26 -3.70
N VAL A 4 3.95 26.68 -3.45
CA VAL A 4 3.75 25.24 -3.22
C VAL A 4 2.88 24.65 -4.33
N LEU A 5 3.42 23.73 -5.13
CA LEU A 5 2.66 23.03 -6.17
C LEU A 5 1.97 21.81 -5.60
N ILE A 6 0.65 21.76 -5.66
CA ILE A 6 -0.18 20.69 -5.09
C ILE A 6 -0.88 19.91 -6.19
N GLN A 7 -0.47 18.66 -6.41
CA GLN A 7 -1.10 17.81 -7.42
C GLN A 7 -2.37 17.15 -6.91
N MET A 8 -3.50 17.52 -7.49
CA MET A 8 -4.80 16.96 -7.11
C MET A 8 -4.99 15.52 -7.58
N PRO A 9 -5.53 14.65 -6.73
CA PRO A 9 -6.03 13.35 -7.16
C PRO A 9 -7.36 13.51 -7.94
N SER A 10 -7.80 12.42 -8.57
CA SER A 10 -9.13 12.41 -9.18
C SER A 10 -10.23 12.66 -8.14
N PRO A 11 -11.23 13.51 -8.43
CA PRO A 11 -12.39 13.73 -7.56
C PRO A 11 -13.21 12.47 -7.26
N GLN A 12 -13.05 11.40 -8.04
CA GLN A 12 -13.61 10.08 -7.73
C GLN A 12 -13.06 9.53 -6.40
N GLN A 13 -11.84 9.90 -6.00
CA GLN A 13 -11.23 9.57 -4.71
C GLN A 13 -11.63 10.64 -3.67
N ARG A 14 -12.91 10.66 -3.31
CA ARG A 14 -13.53 11.73 -2.53
C ARG A 14 -12.71 12.19 -1.32
N ARG A 15 -12.33 11.25 -0.44
CA ARG A 15 -11.59 11.58 0.79
C ARG A 15 -10.23 12.19 0.49
N ALA A 16 -9.50 11.58 -0.44
CA ALA A 16 -8.19 12.05 -0.86
C ALA A 16 -8.25 13.43 -1.54
N PHE A 17 -9.28 13.69 -2.33
CA PHE A 17 -9.49 14.99 -2.95
C PHE A 17 -9.76 16.09 -1.91
N LEU A 18 -10.60 15.80 -0.92
CA LEU A 18 -10.89 16.73 0.19
C LEU A 18 -9.65 16.98 1.05
N LEU A 19 -8.86 15.92 1.33
CA LEU A 19 -7.59 16.05 2.07
C LEU A 19 -6.63 17.03 1.39
N MET A 20 -6.40 16.85 0.09
CA MET A 20 -5.47 17.70 -0.66
C MET A 20 -5.94 19.15 -0.75
N LEU A 21 -7.26 19.37 -0.88
CA LEU A 21 -7.81 20.72 -0.95
C LEU A 21 -7.78 21.42 0.42
N ALA A 22 -8.06 20.69 1.50
CA ALA A 22 -7.92 21.21 2.86
C ALA A 22 -6.47 21.54 3.20
N TYR A 23 -5.54 20.71 2.79
CA TYR A 23 -4.11 20.98 2.95
C TYR A 23 -3.68 22.25 2.20
N ALA A 24 -4.19 22.45 0.98
CA ALA A 24 -3.94 23.68 0.24
C ALA A 24 -4.45 24.93 0.98
N LYS A 25 -5.66 24.86 1.55
CA LYS A 25 -6.23 25.96 2.35
C LYS A 25 -5.46 26.17 3.66
N GLN A 26 -4.92 25.12 4.26
CA GLN A 26 -4.07 25.21 5.44
C GLN A 26 -2.77 25.95 5.11
N LEU A 27 -2.13 25.64 3.99
CA LEU A 27 -0.91 26.33 3.54
C LEU A 27 -1.17 27.82 3.25
N GLU A 28 -2.33 28.17 2.68
CA GLU A 28 -2.72 29.59 2.48
C GLU A 28 -2.86 30.33 3.82
N LYS A 29 -3.43 29.68 4.84
CA LYS A 29 -3.51 30.22 6.22
C LYS A 29 -2.12 30.38 6.85
N GLU A 30 -1.14 29.58 6.44
CA GLU A 30 0.25 29.62 6.88
C GLU A 30 1.14 30.59 6.05
N ASP A 31 0.51 31.55 5.34
CA ASP A 31 1.19 32.54 4.49
C ASP A 31 2.05 31.94 3.38
N LYS A 32 1.76 30.72 2.93
CA LYS A 32 2.30 30.12 1.70
C LYS A 32 1.37 30.41 0.51
N ASN A 33 1.90 30.26 -0.69
CA ASN A 33 1.16 30.44 -1.96
C ASN A 33 0.90 29.08 -2.62
N PRO A 34 -0.20 28.36 -2.30
CA PRO A 34 -0.53 27.10 -2.92
C PRO A 34 -1.03 27.29 -4.36
N ILE A 35 -0.47 26.53 -5.29
CA ILE A 35 -0.87 26.44 -6.69
C ILE A 35 -1.38 25.04 -6.95
N ILE A 36 -2.64 24.92 -7.34
CA ILE A 36 -3.28 23.64 -7.58
C ILE A 36 -2.93 23.14 -8.99
N ALA A 37 -2.32 21.97 -9.07
CA ALA A 37 -2.04 21.29 -10.33
C ALA A 37 -2.98 20.10 -10.55
N TYR A 38 -3.48 19.93 -11.78
CA TYR A 38 -4.32 18.79 -12.14
C TYR A 38 -3.95 18.19 -13.50
N CYS A 39 -4.29 16.91 -13.69
CA CYS A 39 -4.03 16.21 -14.93
C CYS A 39 -4.97 16.71 -16.04
N GLY A 40 -4.40 17.30 -17.11
CA GLY A 40 -5.10 17.75 -18.30
C GLY A 40 -5.07 16.77 -19.46
N ILE A 41 -4.55 15.56 -19.28
CA ILE A 41 -4.37 14.58 -20.35
C ILE A 41 -5.69 13.85 -20.62
N THR A 42 -6.31 14.14 -21.75
CA THR A 42 -7.55 13.47 -22.17
C THR A 42 -7.23 12.15 -22.85
N GLY A 43 -7.80 11.07 -22.31
CA GLY A 43 -7.57 9.72 -22.81
C GLY A 43 -6.29 9.06 -22.26
N GLY A 44 -5.58 9.70 -21.31
CA GLY A 44 -4.45 9.10 -20.60
C GLY A 44 -4.90 7.99 -19.64
N SER A 45 -3.97 7.10 -19.26
CA SER A 45 -4.23 6.03 -18.29
C SER A 45 -3.67 6.41 -16.92
N CYS A 46 -4.49 6.26 -15.87
CA CYS A 46 -4.13 6.50 -14.48
C CYS A 46 -4.85 5.52 -13.54
N ALA A 47 -4.56 5.61 -12.24
CA ALA A 47 -5.19 4.74 -11.23
C ALA A 47 -6.73 4.84 -11.20
N SER A 48 -7.28 6.03 -11.50
CA SER A 48 -8.73 6.27 -11.53
C SER A 48 -9.36 6.00 -12.90
N ASN A 49 -8.56 5.79 -13.96
CA ASN A 49 -9.04 5.54 -15.33
C ASN A 49 -8.02 4.65 -16.08
N LEU A 50 -7.97 3.36 -15.73
CA LEU A 50 -6.98 2.41 -16.27
C LEU A 50 -7.03 2.29 -17.80
N LEU A 51 -8.21 2.26 -18.37
CA LEU A 51 -8.40 2.11 -19.83
C LEU A 51 -8.22 3.41 -20.61
N GLY A 52 -8.13 4.55 -19.92
CA GLY A 52 -7.98 5.86 -20.53
C GLY A 52 -9.23 6.29 -21.31
N ASN A 53 -10.40 6.11 -20.71
CA ASN A 53 -11.65 6.59 -21.28
C ASN A 53 -11.65 8.13 -21.31
N ARG A 54 -11.85 8.72 -22.50
CA ARG A 54 -11.79 10.17 -22.71
C ARG A 54 -12.87 10.93 -21.94
N ILE A 55 -14.09 10.39 -21.86
CA ILE A 55 -15.21 11.01 -21.16
C ILE A 55 -14.91 11.07 -19.65
N VAL A 56 -14.34 9.99 -19.08
CA VAL A 56 -13.90 9.97 -17.68
C VAL A 56 -12.84 11.02 -17.41
N CYS A 57 -11.88 11.23 -18.31
CA CYS A 57 -10.87 12.29 -18.18
C CYS A 57 -11.50 13.68 -18.20
N LEU A 58 -12.35 13.99 -19.18
CA LEU A 58 -13.01 15.29 -19.30
C LEU A 58 -13.87 15.60 -18.06
N ALA A 59 -14.66 14.64 -17.59
CA ALA A 59 -15.46 14.81 -16.39
C ALA A 59 -14.58 14.98 -15.12
N CYS A 60 -13.44 14.29 -15.03
CA CYS A 60 -12.46 14.47 -13.97
C CYS A 60 -11.89 15.88 -13.97
N GLN A 61 -11.44 16.38 -15.12
CA GLN A 61 -10.90 17.74 -15.28
C GLN A 61 -11.93 18.79 -14.87
N LYS A 62 -13.11 18.74 -15.47
CA LYS A 62 -14.21 19.67 -15.15
C LYS A 62 -14.56 19.68 -13.66
N SER A 63 -14.61 18.52 -13.03
CA SER A 63 -14.90 18.42 -11.61
C SER A 63 -13.80 19.01 -10.72
N VAL A 64 -12.52 18.94 -11.12
CA VAL A 64 -11.42 19.64 -10.42
C VAL A 64 -11.58 21.15 -10.60
N GLU A 65 -11.73 21.62 -11.83
CA GLU A 65 -11.90 23.04 -12.17
C GLU A 65 -13.05 23.66 -11.37
N ASP A 66 -14.24 23.03 -11.38
CA ASP A 66 -15.41 23.52 -10.65
C ASP A 66 -15.24 23.51 -9.12
N SER A 67 -14.50 22.52 -8.58
CA SER A 67 -14.28 22.43 -7.14
C SER A 67 -13.23 23.43 -6.64
N VAL A 68 -12.23 23.75 -7.46
CA VAL A 68 -11.15 24.69 -7.12
C VAL A 68 -11.59 26.14 -7.34
N SER A 69 -12.42 26.42 -8.36
CA SER A 69 -12.90 27.77 -8.66
C SER A 69 -13.53 28.49 -7.46
N ASP A 70 -14.22 27.75 -6.57
CA ASP A 70 -14.88 28.32 -5.38
C ASP A 70 -13.89 28.63 -4.25
N THR A 71 -12.64 28.16 -4.34
CA THR A 71 -11.64 28.36 -3.29
C THR A 71 -10.76 29.58 -3.50
N GLY A 72 -10.79 30.17 -4.71
CA GLY A 72 -9.90 31.27 -5.10
C GLY A 72 -8.44 30.88 -5.35
N LEU A 73 -8.09 29.59 -5.21
CA LEU A 73 -6.71 29.13 -5.41
C LEU A 73 -6.30 29.12 -6.89
N PRO A 74 -5.06 29.50 -7.21
CA PRO A 74 -4.53 29.39 -8.57
C PRO A 74 -4.56 27.96 -9.08
N LEU A 75 -4.90 27.77 -10.36
CA LEU A 75 -5.06 26.47 -10.98
C LEU A 75 -4.19 26.34 -12.23
N VAL A 76 -3.36 25.31 -12.30
CA VAL A 76 -2.50 24.99 -13.46
C VAL A 76 -2.78 23.61 -14.00
N LYS A 77 -2.67 23.48 -15.33
CA LYS A 77 -2.98 22.24 -16.04
C LYS A 77 -1.71 21.52 -16.46
N LEU A 78 -1.57 20.27 -16.06
CA LEU A 78 -0.48 19.39 -16.48
C LEU A 78 -0.97 18.58 -17.70
N ASP A 79 -0.63 19.03 -18.90
CA ASP A 79 -1.06 18.41 -20.16
C ASP A 79 0.06 18.38 -21.22
N ASN A 80 -0.27 17.95 -22.44
CA ASN A 80 0.70 17.86 -23.52
C ASN A 80 1.22 19.26 -23.96
N ALA A 81 0.38 20.29 -23.92
CA ALA A 81 0.79 21.64 -24.28
C ALA A 81 1.79 22.21 -23.27
N THR A 82 1.55 21.98 -21.98
CA THR A 82 2.46 22.36 -20.90
C THR A 82 3.76 21.54 -20.96
N ALA A 83 3.65 20.22 -21.19
CA ALA A 83 4.81 19.32 -21.31
C ALA A 83 5.71 19.69 -22.50
N SER A 84 5.14 20.15 -23.62
CA SER A 84 5.92 20.55 -24.82
C SER A 84 6.80 21.77 -24.60
N LYS A 85 6.53 22.58 -23.60
CA LYS A 85 7.36 23.73 -23.20
C LYS A 85 8.56 23.33 -22.34
N CYS A 86 8.59 22.10 -21.82
CA CYS A 86 9.70 21.60 -21.00
C CYS A 86 10.97 21.44 -21.84
N LYS A 87 12.04 22.15 -21.49
CA LYS A 87 13.33 22.10 -22.19
C LYS A 87 14.25 20.98 -21.66
N ARG A 88 13.86 20.29 -20.59
CA ARG A 88 14.67 19.24 -19.97
C ARG A 88 14.49 17.89 -20.66
N THR A 89 15.60 17.21 -20.86
CA THR A 89 15.58 15.78 -21.25
C THR A 89 15.49 14.93 -19.99
N LEU A 90 14.54 13.99 -19.97
CA LEU A 90 14.36 13.09 -18.84
C LEU A 90 15.57 12.16 -18.67
N THR A 91 16.10 12.11 -17.48
CA THR A 91 17.22 11.25 -17.09
C THR A 91 16.81 9.78 -17.03
N LEU A 92 17.78 8.88 -16.98
CA LEU A 92 17.55 7.45 -16.80
C LEU A 92 16.86 7.14 -15.45
N THR A 93 17.24 7.87 -14.40
CA THR A 93 16.65 7.73 -13.05
C THR A 93 15.17 8.11 -13.06
N GLU A 94 14.81 9.22 -13.70
CA GLU A 94 13.40 9.63 -13.83
C GLU A 94 12.58 8.60 -14.60
N ARG A 95 13.09 8.08 -15.72
CA ARG A 95 12.43 7.02 -16.49
C ARG A 95 12.24 5.74 -15.68
N ARG A 96 13.23 5.32 -14.89
CA ARG A 96 13.12 4.18 -13.96
C ARG A 96 12.06 4.42 -12.90
N GLY A 97 12.01 5.62 -12.32
CA GLY A 97 10.98 6.00 -11.35
C GLY A 97 9.56 5.90 -11.92
N ILE A 98 9.34 6.35 -13.18
CA ILE A 98 8.06 6.18 -13.88
C ILE A 98 7.72 4.67 -14.03
N VAL A 99 8.67 3.84 -14.47
CA VAL A 99 8.46 2.39 -14.65
C VAL A 99 8.04 1.73 -13.33
N GLU A 100 8.66 2.13 -12.21
CA GLU A 100 8.28 1.64 -10.88
C GLU A 100 6.86 2.07 -10.49
N GLY A 101 6.50 3.33 -10.72
CA GLY A 101 5.14 3.84 -10.45
C GLY A 101 4.07 3.13 -11.30
N VAL A 102 4.38 2.85 -12.57
CA VAL A 102 3.49 2.08 -13.46
C VAL A 102 3.34 0.64 -12.96
N ARG A 103 4.45 -0.02 -12.57
CA ARG A 103 4.41 -1.37 -12.00
C ARG A 103 3.56 -1.40 -10.73
N SER A 104 3.81 -0.48 -9.81
CA SER A 104 3.05 -0.35 -8.57
C SER A 104 1.54 -0.24 -8.84
N CYS A 105 1.16 0.62 -9.79
CA CYS A 105 -0.23 0.82 -10.18
C CYS A 105 -0.85 -0.47 -10.76
N LEU A 106 -0.16 -1.14 -11.68
CA LEU A 106 -0.70 -2.33 -12.36
C LEU A 106 -0.82 -3.53 -11.41
N VAL A 107 0.21 -3.82 -10.63
CA VAL A 107 0.18 -4.92 -9.64
C VAL A 107 -0.99 -4.73 -8.67
N THR A 108 -1.12 -3.54 -8.08
CA THR A 108 -2.18 -3.25 -7.10
C THR A 108 -3.57 -3.30 -7.72
N LEU A 109 -3.78 -2.64 -8.86
CA LEU A 109 -5.13 -2.45 -9.42
C LEU A 109 -5.63 -3.67 -10.21
N LEU A 110 -4.73 -4.38 -10.88
CA LEU A 110 -5.10 -5.61 -11.61
C LEU A 110 -5.05 -6.85 -10.72
N ARG A 111 -4.36 -6.79 -9.57
CA ARG A 111 -4.15 -7.95 -8.69
C ARG A 111 -3.42 -9.08 -9.42
N VAL A 112 -2.38 -8.72 -10.17
CA VAL A 112 -1.56 -9.63 -10.97
C VAL A 112 -0.11 -9.47 -10.56
N LEU A 113 0.56 -10.56 -10.24
CA LEU A 113 1.97 -10.54 -9.86
C LEU A 113 2.85 -10.15 -11.05
N LYS A 114 4.01 -9.57 -10.75
CA LYS A 114 4.98 -9.10 -11.76
C LYS A 114 5.34 -10.18 -12.79
N LYS A 115 5.47 -11.45 -12.33
CA LYS A 115 5.82 -12.59 -13.21
C LYS A 115 4.82 -12.80 -14.36
N ASP A 116 3.56 -12.39 -14.19
CA ASP A 116 2.50 -12.59 -15.15
C ASP A 116 2.09 -11.33 -15.93
N LEU A 117 2.45 -10.13 -15.45
CA LEU A 117 2.11 -8.88 -16.15
C LEU A 117 2.61 -8.84 -17.60
N GLY A 118 3.79 -9.42 -17.87
CA GLY A 118 4.38 -9.51 -19.20
C GLY A 118 3.60 -10.42 -20.17
N LYS A 119 2.87 -11.39 -19.64
CA LYS A 119 2.12 -12.40 -20.41
C LYS A 119 0.75 -11.90 -20.88
N ILE A 120 0.26 -10.77 -20.36
CA ILE A 120 -1.12 -10.28 -20.56
C ILE A 120 -1.10 -9.08 -21.52
N LYS A 121 -1.53 -9.26 -22.77
CA LYS A 121 -1.51 -8.22 -23.83
C LYS A 121 -2.18 -6.91 -23.39
N ILE A 122 -3.35 -6.99 -22.76
CA ILE A 122 -4.08 -5.79 -22.30
C ILE A 122 -3.34 -5.06 -21.18
N ALA A 123 -2.67 -5.78 -20.27
CA ALA A 123 -1.85 -5.17 -19.23
C ALA A 123 -0.64 -4.44 -19.84
N GLN A 124 -0.04 -4.99 -20.92
CA GLN A 124 1.05 -4.34 -21.64
C GLN A 124 0.57 -3.05 -22.37
N ALA A 125 -0.63 -3.05 -22.92
CA ALA A 125 -1.21 -1.83 -23.52
C ALA A 125 -1.46 -0.74 -22.48
N ILE A 126 -2.03 -1.11 -21.31
CA ILE A 126 -2.23 -0.18 -20.20
C ILE A 126 -0.89 0.32 -19.66
N LYS A 127 0.12 -0.57 -19.52
CA LYS A 127 1.48 -0.23 -19.10
C LYS A 127 2.08 0.88 -19.96
N ARG A 128 2.06 0.72 -21.27
CA ARG A 128 2.57 1.73 -22.22
C ARG A 128 1.83 3.06 -22.04
N LYS A 129 0.51 3.03 -22.04
CA LYS A 129 -0.32 4.23 -21.90
C LYS A 129 -0.11 4.95 -20.58
N GLN A 130 0.09 4.20 -19.45
CA GLN A 130 0.42 4.81 -18.17
C GLN A 130 1.83 5.42 -18.16
N TYR A 131 2.79 4.76 -18.81
CA TYR A 131 4.13 5.29 -18.94
C TYR A 131 4.13 6.62 -19.71
N ASP A 132 3.45 6.69 -20.84
CA ASP A 132 3.32 7.91 -21.67
C ASP A 132 2.62 9.02 -20.87
N THR A 133 1.52 8.71 -20.20
CA THR A 133 0.80 9.66 -19.35
C THR A 133 1.70 10.22 -18.24
N ALA A 134 2.42 9.36 -17.53
CA ALA A 134 3.29 9.78 -16.44
C ALA A 134 4.51 10.58 -16.94
N THR A 135 5.04 10.23 -18.11
CA THR A 135 6.12 10.99 -18.77
C THR A 135 5.66 12.41 -19.10
N THR A 136 4.47 12.56 -19.70
CA THR A 136 3.90 13.89 -19.99
C THR A 136 3.67 14.68 -18.70
N LEU A 137 3.13 14.07 -17.65
CA LEU A 137 2.93 14.75 -16.36
C LEU A 137 4.25 15.19 -15.73
N LEU A 138 5.30 14.38 -15.81
CA LEU A 138 6.62 14.73 -15.31
C LEU A 138 7.23 15.94 -16.06
N GLN A 139 7.15 15.93 -17.39
CA GLN A 139 7.62 17.06 -18.21
C GLN A 139 6.82 18.34 -17.91
N ALA A 140 5.48 18.23 -17.84
CA ALA A 140 4.63 19.35 -17.48
C ALA A 140 4.94 19.89 -16.06
N ALA A 141 5.18 19.00 -15.11
CA ALA A 141 5.57 19.41 -13.75
C ALA A 141 6.90 20.16 -13.73
N HIS A 142 7.93 19.70 -14.45
CA HIS A 142 9.19 20.43 -14.57
C HIS A 142 9.01 21.85 -15.15
N HIS A 143 8.19 21.99 -16.19
CA HIS A 143 7.92 23.33 -16.77
C HIS A 143 7.17 24.24 -15.77
N VAL A 144 6.11 23.74 -15.13
CA VAL A 144 5.34 24.51 -14.15
C VAL A 144 6.21 24.91 -12.94
N MET A 145 7.13 24.06 -12.52
CA MET A 145 8.07 24.39 -11.45
C MET A 145 8.99 25.55 -11.82
N ASP A 146 9.43 25.63 -13.08
CA ASP A 146 10.23 26.75 -13.58
C ASP A 146 9.37 28.03 -13.78
N GLU A 147 8.17 27.89 -14.34
CA GLU A 147 7.28 29.01 -14.66
C GLU A 147 6.74 29.74 -13.43
N HIS A 148 6.59 29.02 -12.32
CA HIS A 148 5.99 29.53 -11.06
C HIS A 148 6.95 29.56 -9.88
N ASP A 149 8.26 29.42 -10.10
CA ASP A 149 9.29 29.44 -9.03
C ASP A 149 8.91 28.58 -7.83
N ILE A 150 8.55 27.30 -8.07
CA ILE A 150 8.06 26.38 -7.05
C ILE A 150 9.17 26.01 -6.07
N ASN A 151 8.91 26.21 -4.78
CA ASN A 151 9.84 25.94 -3.68
C ASN A 151 9.49 24.67 -2.89
N GLU A 152 8.26 24.18 -2.99
CA GLU A 152 7.76 23.01 -2.29
C GLU A 152 6.68 22.32 -3.12
N THR A 153 6.49 21.01 -2.95
CA THR A 153 5.41 20.31 -3.63
C THR A 153 4.63 19.42 -2.66
N ALA A 154 3.36 19.10 -3.03
CA ALA A 154 2.56 18.15 -2.29
C ALA A 154 1.75 17.25 -3.22
N VAL A 155 1.65 15.96 -2.86
CA VAL A 155 0.93 14.96 -3.65
C VAL A 155 0.35 13.86 -2.75
N LEU A 156 -0.78 13.29 -3.13
CA LEU A 156 -1.35 12.15 -2.42
C LEU A 156 -0.51 10.90 -2.61
N ASN A 157 -0.02 10.27 -1.52
CA ASN A 157 0.68 8.99 -1.46
C ASN A 157 2.00 8.89 -2.28
N GLY A 158 2.09 9.47 -3.46
CA GLY A 158 3.31 9.49 -4.28
C GLY A 158 3.68 8.18 -4.99
N ARG A 159 2.96 7.08 -4.82
CA ARG A 159 3.37 5.74 -5.28
C ARG A 159 3.00 5.44 -6.74
N TYR A 160 1.78 5.77 -7.17
CA TYR A 160 1.30 5.44 -8.52
C TYR A 160 1.86 6.39 -9.58
N ALA A 161 2.04 5.91 -10.79
CA ALA A 161 2.74 6.58 -11.87
C ALA A 161 2.42 8.07 -12.03
N CYS A 162 1.14 8.44 -12.11
CA CYS A 162 0.71 9.82 -12.29
C CYS A 162 1.02 10.74 -11.10
N ARG A 163 1.14 10.18 -9.88
CA ARG A 163 1.49 10.91 -8.65
C ARG A 163 2.99 10.89 -8.41
N LYS A 164 3.62 9.76 -8.70
CA LYS A 164 5.07 9.60 -8.62
C LYS A 164 5.80 10.57 -9.55
N SER A 165 5.18 11.01 -10.65
CA SER A 165 5.75 12.03 -11.54
C SER A 165 6.12 13.31 -10.80
N LEU A 166 5.28 13.82 -9.89
CA LEU A 166 5.60 15.02 -9.11
C LEU A 166 6.70 14.75 -8.09
N VAL A 167 6.66 13.61 -7.39
CA VAL A 167 7.74 13.19 -6.46
C VAL A 167 9.08 13.11 -7.19
N ILE A 168 9.11 12.49 -8.38
CA ILE A 168 10.31 12.39 -9.22
C ILE A 168 10.83 13.79 -9.58
N ALA A 169 9.94 14.69 -10.07
CA ALA A 169 10.32 16.05 -10.43
C ALA A 169 10.93 16.80 -9.24
N SER A 170 10.32 16.69 -8.07
CA SER A 170 10.81 17.34 -6.84
C SER A 170 12.15 16.77 -6.40
N THR A 171 12.29 15.45 -6.34
CA THR A 171 13.55 14.79 -5.95
C THR A 171 14.71 15.14 -6.91
N THR A 172 14.46 15.13 -8.24
CA THR A 172 15.48 15.44 -9.24
C THR A 172 15.93 16.91 -9.18
N ARG A 173 15.08 17.78 -8.67
CA ARG A 173 15.34 19.22 -8.55
C ARG A 173 15.75 19.64 -7.14
N GLU A 174 15.85 18.69 -6.22
CA GLU A 174 16.14 18.93 -4.80
C GLU A 174 15.14 19.90 -4.14
N ILE A 175 13.87 19.90 -4.66
CA ILE A 175 12.79 20.69 -4.10
C ILE A 175 12.10 19.85 -3.00
N PRO A 176 11.90 20.40 -1.78
CA PRO A 176 11.14 19.74 -0.73
C PRO A 176 9.77 19.27 -1.20
N PHE A 177 9.37 18.08 -0.79
CA PHE A 177 8.06 17.56 -1.12
C PHE A 177 7.37 16.92 0.08
N ASN A 178 6.05 16.98 0.08
CA ASN A 178 5.20 16.30 1.05
C ASN A 178 4.33 15.27 0.33
N THR A 179 4.17 14.11 0.95
CA THR A 179 3.10 13.19 0.54
C THR A 179 2.04 13.13 1.63
N LEU A 180 0.78 13.03 1.21
CA LEU A 180 -0.33 12.95 2.13
C LEU A 180 -1.03 11.60 2.00
N ASP A 181 -1.48 11.06 3.12
CA ASP A 181 -2.31 9.85 3.16
C ASP A 181 -3.17 9.86 4.42
N PHE A 182 -3.80 8.76 4.73
CA PHE A 182 -4.58 8.56 5.93
C PHE A 182 -3.98 7.45 6.78
N ASN A 183 -4.04 7.60 8.10
CA ASN A 183 -3.76 6.49 9.00
C ASN A 183 -4.89 5.44 8.95
N LEU A 184 -4.75 4.38 9.75
CA LEU A 184 -5.72 3.27 9.80
C LEU A 184 -7.14 3.73 10.19
N PHE A 185 -7.24 4.77 11.01
CA PHE A 185 -8.52 5.36 11.45
C PHE A 185 -9.07 6.40 10.47
N GLY A 186 -8.32 6.68 9.41
CA GLY A 186 -8.71 7.64 8.37
C GLY A 186 -8.40 9.09 8.72
N MET A 187 -7.56 9.34 9.72
CA MET A 187 -7.06 10.66 10.03
C MET A 187 -5.96 11.07 9.04
N PRO A 188 -5.87 12.38 8.71
CA PRO A 188 -4.85 12.90 7.80
C PRO A 188 -3.42 12.64 8.31
N MET A 189 -2.52 12.31 7.40
CA MET A 189 -1.08 12.25 7.68
C MET A 189 -0.29 12.99 6.62
N VAL A 190 0.65 13.82 7.05
CA VAL A 190 1.62 14.51 6.17
C VAL A 190 3.00 13.90 6.38
N PHE A 191 3.58 13.41 5.30
CA PHE A 191 4.90 12.81 5.26
C PHE A 191 5.86 13.78 4.58
N ARG A 192 6.73 14.42 5.37
CA ARG A 192 7.64 15.50 4.93
C ARG A 192 8.93 14.91 4.39
N GLY A 193 9.19 15.10 3.10
CA GLY A 193 10.40 14.61 2.42
C GLY A 193 10.39 13.11 2.05
N HIS A 194 9.32 12.38 2.36
CA HIS A 194 9.24 10.94 2.09
C HIS A 194 7.82 10.48 1.75
N THR A 195 7.68 9.21 1.37
CA THR A 195 6.37 8.59 1.10
C THR A 195 5.91 7.77 2.31
N PRO A 196 4.60 7.44 2.43
CA PRO A 196 4.09 6.56 3.51
C PRO A 196 4.63 5.12 3.46
N HIS A 197 5.45 4.80 2.47
CA HIS A 197 6.08 3.48 2.29
C HIS A 197 7.60 3.53 2.40
N ASP A 198 8.16 4.64 2.82
CA ASP A 198 9.56 4.79 3.16
C ASP A 198 9.78 4.15 4.55
N ARG A 199 10.41 2.98 4.55
CA ARG A 199 10.56 2.17 5.77
C ARG A 199 11.37 2.89 6.85
N ASP A 200 12.50 3.46 6.47
CA ASP A 200 13.41 4.07 7.43
C ASP A 200 12.79 5.32 8.08
N ALA A 201 12.19 6.18 7.27
CA ALA A 201 11.50 7.38 7.77
C ALA A 201 10.30 7.04 8.65
N ILE A 202 9.50 6.04 8.27
CA ILE A 202 8.33 5.63 9.06
C ILE A 202 8.77 4.96 10.38
N GLN A 203 9.82 4.15 10.39
CA GLN A 203 10.34 3.53 11.60
C GLN A 203 10.89 4.58 12.57
N LEU A 204 11.63 5.56 12.09
CA LEU A 204 12.08 6.70 12.92
C LEU A 204 10.89 7.44 13.53
N ARG A 205 9.84 7.67 12.75
CA ARG A 205 8.61 8.29 13.22
C ARG A 205 7.90 7.43 14.28
N MET A 206 7.84 6.11 14.11
CA MET A 206 7.31 5.18 15.11
C MET A 206 8.14 5.18 16.40
N LEU A 207 9.46 5.17 16.28
CA LEU A 207 10.37 5.18 17.43
C LEU A 207 10.23 6.43 18.28
N SER A 208 9.89 7.57 17.68
CA SER A 208 9.65 8.85 18.38
C SER A 208 8.27 8.94 19.05
N ASN A 209 7.34 8.04 18.74
CA ASN A 209 6.03 8.03 19.36
C ASN A 209 6.09 7.62 20.84
N PRO A 210 5.16 8.11 21.67
CA PRO A 210 5.04 7.68 23.07
C PRO A 210 4.84 6.17 23.18
N ASN A 211 5.21 5.61 24.33
CA ASN A 211 4.93 4.22 24.69
C ASN A 211 3.75 4.17 25.67
N ASP A 212 2.57 4.55 25.19
CA ASP A 212 1.34 4.54 25.97
C ASP A 212 0.67 3.17 25.88
N GLN A 213 0.72 2.43 26.99
CA GLN A 213 0.25 1.04 27.08
C GLN A 213 -1.29 0.95 27.05
N GLU A 214 -2.01 1.97 27.52
CA GLU A 214 -3.47 2.02 27.49
C GLU A 214 -3.97 2.16 26.06
N VAL A 215 -3.42 3.11 25.32
CA VAL A 215 -3.71 3.30 23.88
C VAL A 215 -3.37 2.05 23.09
N ALA A 216 -2.26 1.38 23.41
CA ALA A 216 -1.89 0.13 22.75
C ALA A 216 -2.89 -0.99 23.07
N SER A 217 -3.31 -1.11 24.32
CA SER A 217 -4.31 -2.11 24.74
C SER A 217 -5.64 -1.91 23.98
N ASP A 218 -6.11 -0.68 23.91
CA ASP A 218 -7.35 -0.34 23.19
C ASP A 218 -7.22 -0.62 21.69
N TYR A 219 -6.08 -0.28 21.09
CA TYR A 219 -5.81 -0.56 19.69
C TYR A 219 -5.87 -2.05 19.38
N PHE A 220 -5.17 -2.90 20.14
CA PHE A 220 -5.14 -4.34 19.87
C PHE A 220 -6.50 -4.99 20.18
N ASN A 221 -7.19 -4.57 21.23
CA ASN A 221 -8.55 -5.02 21.53
C ASN A 221 -9.53 -4.64 20.38
N ALA A 222 -9.43 -3.43 19.88
CA ALA A 222 -10.26 -2.99 18.75
C ALA A 222 -9.96 -3.78 17.48
N ARG A 223 -8.67 -4.08 17.21
CA ARG A 223 -8.25 -4.90 16.07
C ARG A 223 -8.82 -6.32 16.13
N GLU A 224 -8.92 -6.91 17.29
CA GLU A 224 -9.46 -8.25 17.49
C GLU A 224 -10.98 -8.29 17.41
N ASN A 225 -11.66 -7.33 18.06
CA ASN A 225 -13.09 -7.40 18.36
C ASN A 225 -13.97 -6.53 17.48
N THR A 226 -13.42 -5.72 16.58
CA THR A 226 -14.18 -4.80 15.75
C THR A 226 -13.89 -4.94 14.25
N THR A 227 -14.61 -4.12 13.45
CA THR A 227 -14.43 -4.02 12.01
C THR A 227 -13.11 -3.38 11.57
N LEU A 228 -12.26 -2.89 12.48
CA LEU A 228 -10.93 -2.37 12.16
C LEU A 228 -10.05 -3.41 11.48
N ASN A 229 -10.17 -4.66 11.92
CA ASN A 229 -9.62 -5.79 11.18
C ASN A 229 -10.76 -6.54 10.49
N ARG A 230 -11.02 -6.21 9.23
CA ARG A 230 -12.07 -6.84 8.42
C ARG A 230 -11.97 -8.37 8.30
N PHE A 231 -10.85 -8.94 8.70
CA PHE A 231 -10.58 -10.38 8.65
C PHE A 231 -10.74 -11.07 10.01
N ALA A 232 -10.76 -10.34 11.14
CA ALA A 232 -10.85 -10.93 12.47
C ALA A 232 -12.29 -11.24 12.89
N ALA A 233 -13.21 -10.29 12.71
CA ALA A 233 -14.55 -10.34 13.29
C ALA A 233 -15.51 -11.41 12.71
N LYS A 234 -15.13 -12.10 11.64
CA LYS A 234 -15.99 -13.05 10.91
C LYS A 234 -15.50 -14.49 10.96
N HIS A 235 -14.34 -14.74 11.55
CA HIS A 235 -13.67 -16.02 11.45
C HIS A 235 -13.99 -16.94 12.63
N ARG A 236 -14.21 -18.21 12.33
CA ARG A 236 -14.34 -19.26 13.34
C ARG A 236 -13.07 -19.37 14.15
N GLN A 237 -13.21 -19.74 15.41
CA GLN A 237 -12.05 -20.07 16.24
C GLN A 237 -11.26 -21.20 15.57
N PHE A 238 -9.95 -21.11 15.65
CA PHE A 238 -9.06 -22.17 15.21
C PHE A 238 -9.27 -23.39 16.10
N VAL A 239 -9.50 -24.53 15.48
CA VAL A 239 -9.54 -25.84 16.17
C VAL A 239 -8.27 -26.56 15.75
N PRO A 240 -7.36 -26.86 16.69
CA PRO A 240 -6.13 -27.58 16.38
C PRO A 240 -6.44 -28.95 15.76
N PRO A 241 -5.66 -29.39 14.77
CA PRO A 241 -5.73 -30.78 14.32
C PRO A 241 -5.31 -31.74 15.43
N GLU A 242 -6.01 -32.87 15.58
CA GLU A 242 -5.71 -33.87 16.63
C GLU A 242 -4.27 -34.39 16.54
N GLU A 243 -3.75 -34.56 15.32
CA GLU A 243 -2.36 -34.97 15.09
C GLU A 243 -1.32 -33.98 15.60
N ALA A 244 -1.66 -32.70 15.74
CA ALA A 244 -0.73 -31.70 16.25
C ALA A 244 -0.34 -31.91 17.71
N ASP A 245 -1.13 -32.66 18.48
CA ASP A 245 -0.81 -33.00 19.87
C ASP A 245 0.34 -34.00 19.99
N ASN A 246 0.67 -34.69 18.90
CA ASN A 246 1.80 -35.62 18.83
C ASN A 246 3.17 -34.92 18.65
N TYR A 247 3.19 -33.60 18.48
CA TYR A 247 4.38 -32.82 18.22
C TYR A 247 4.74 -31.94 19.43
N GLU A 248 6.03 -31.84 19.70
CA GLU A 248 6.53 -31.10 20.88
C GLU A 248 6.35 -29.58 20.70
N ARG A 249 6.39 -29.08 19.47
CA ARG A 249 6.39 -27.65 19.18
C ARG A 249 5.42 -27.30 18.04
N LYS A 250 4.80 -26.14 18.14
CA LYS A 250 3.81 -25.61 17.16
C LYS A 250 4.28 -24.29 16.61
N ILE A 251 4.48 -24.21 15.29
CA ILE A 251 4.94 -23.00 14.62
C ILE A 251 3.95 -22.60 13.54
N THR A 252 3.55 -21.34 13.51
CA THR A 252 2.66 -20.85 12.45
C THR A 252 3.35 -19.86 11.54
N PHE A 253 3.32 -20.11 10.22
CA PHE A 253 3.71 -19.18 9.17
C PHE A 253 2.50 -18.37 8.72
N PHE A 254 2.53 -17.05 8.86
CA PHE A 254 1.56 -16.14 8.30
C PHE A 254 2.12 -15.49 7.04
N LEU A 255 1.60 -15.90 5.89
CA LEU A 255 2.03 -15.38 4.59
C LEU A 255 1.45 -13.99 4.34
N SER A 256 2.21 -13.15 3.65
CA SER A 256 1.77 -11.81 3.22
C SER A 256 1.08 -11.84 1.85
N SER A 257 0.31 -10.80 1.55
CA SER A 257 -0.25 -10.62 0.21
C SER A 257 0.87 -10.21 -0.75
N GLN A 258 1.31 -11.14 -1.61
CA GLN A 258 2.47 -10.97 -2.49
C GLN A 258 2.39 -9.72 -3.37
N ASP A 259 1.21 -9.40 -3.89
CA ASP A 259 1.00 -8.22 -4.72
C ASP A 259 1.19 -6.90 -3.96
N GLU A 260 0.92 -6.87 -2.66
CA GLU A 260 1.16 -5.70 -1.81
C GLU A 260 2.67 -5.42 -1.74
N CYS A 261 3.47 -6.40 -1.37
CA CYS A 261 4.94 -6.28 -1.31
C CYS A 261 5.55 -5.95 -2.68
N GLU A 262 5.16 -6.66 -3.75
CA GLU A 262 5.67 -6.39 -5.10
C GLU A 262 5.34 -4.99 -5.61
N SER A 263 4.21 -4.42 -5.17
CA SER A 263 3.77 -3.09 -5.59
C SER A 263 4.58 -1.96 -4.97
N LEU A 264 5.21 -2.19 -3.81
CA LEU A 264 5.94 -1.17 -3.06
C LEU A 264 7.36 -0.92 -3.56
N GLY A 265 7.94 -1.86 -4.28
CA GLY A 265 9.23 -1.66 -4.93
C GLY A 265 10.36 -2.57 -4.42
N PRO A 266 11.63 -2.28 -4.81
CA PRO A 266 12.76 -3.15 -4.49
C PRO A 266 13.05 -3.29 -2.99
N SER A 267 12.93 -2.22 -2.22
CA SER A 267 13.17 -2.20 -0.76
C SER A 267 12.19 -3.05 0.05
N TRP A 268 11.08 -3.44 -0.57
CA TRP A 268 10.07 -4.30 0.04
C TRP A 268 10.17 -5.77 -0.41
N ARG A 269 11.26 -6.15 -1.05
CA ARG A 269 11.47 -7.54 -1.46
C ARG A 269 12.17 -8.30 -0.36
N SER A 270 11.53 -9.36 0.11
CA SER A 270 12.19 -10.35 0.96
C SER A 270 13.28 -11.08 0.17
N GLN A 271 14.36 -11.44 0.83
CA GLN A 271 15.34 -12.39 0.32
C GLN A 271 14.80 -13.84 0.36
N PHE A 272 13.86 -14.11 1.23
CA PHE A 272 13.09 -15.37 1.29
C PHE A 272 11.93 -15.37 0.28
N ARG A 273 12.28 -15.26 -1.03
CA ARG A 273 11.28 -15.06 -2.10
C ARG A 273 10.43 -16.29 -2.39
N ASP A 274 11.01 -17.45 -2.21
CA ASP A 274 10.32 -18.72 -2.35
C ASP A 274 9.86 -19.20 -0.98
N ASN A 275 8.67 -18.71 -0.60
CA ASN A 275 8.10 -19.02 0.71
C ASN A 275 7.88 -20.53 0.89
N ALA A 276 7.51 -21.23 -0.18
CA ALA A 276 7.23 -22.65 -0.13
C ALA A 276 8.52 -23.46 0.13
N SER A 277 9.63 -23.10 -0.54
CA SER A 277 10.93 -23.72 -0.30
C SER A 277 11.45 -23.49 1.11
N VAL A 278 11.29 -22.28 1.64
CA VAL A 278 11.68 -21.96 3.04
C VAL A 278 10.89 -22.82 4.04
N ILE A 279 9.59 -22.93 3.84
CA ILE A 279 8.70 -23.74 4.69
C ILE A 279 9.05 -25.22 4.56
N TYR A 280 9.31 -25.71 3.36
CA TYR A 280 9.71 -27.10 3.11
C TYR A 280 10.99 -27.45 3.88
N GLN A 281 12.00 -26.60 3.81
CA GLN A 281 13.26 -26.84 4.53
C GLN A 281 13.06 -26.82 6.06
N ALA A 282 12.26 -25.89 6.59
CA ALA A 282 11.92 -25.87 7.98
C ALA A 282 11.20 -27.14 8.43
N ALA A 283 10.18 -27.58 7.72
CA ALA A 283 9.40 -28.75 8.05
C ALA A 283 10.19 -30.06 7.96
N THR A 284 11.12 -30.14 7.00
CA THR A 284 12.00 -31.32 6.82
C THR A 284 13.09 -31.38 7.89
N GLN A 285 13.65 -30.21 8.30
CA GLN A 285 14.71 -30.16 9.29
C GLN A 285 14.19 -30.36 10.72
N PHE A 286 12.92 -30.00 10.98
CA PHE A 286 12.30 -30.10 12.30
C PHE A 286 11.07 -31.05 12.27
N PRO A 287 11.27 -32.37 12.11
CA PRO A 287 10.17 -33.32 11.97
C PRO A 287 9.32 -33.46 13.24
N GLU A 288 9.83 -33.10 14.43
CA GLU A 288 9.12 -33.11 15.72
C GLU A 288 8.34 -31.80 15.97
N THR A 289 8.31 -30.88 14.98
CA THR A 289 7.56 -29.63 15.04
C THR A 289 6.37 -29.69 14.11
N TYR A 290 5.19 -29.27 14.58
CA TYR A 290 4.00 -29.10 13.76
C TYR A 290 3.92 -27.69 13.18
N PHE A 291 3.71 -27.59 11.88
CA PHE A 291 3.67 -26.32 11.16
C PHE A 291 2.28 -26.03 10.63
N CYS A 292 1.73 -24.87 10.99
CA CYS A 292 0.55 -24.32 10.35
C CYS A 292 0.95 -23.23 9.35
N ILE A 293 0.42 -23.27 8.13
CA ILE A 293 0.67 -22.29 7.09
C ILE A 293 -0.62 -21.53 6.81
N ARG A 294 -0.66 -20.24 7.15
CA ARG A 294 -1.85 -19.40 6.93
C ARG A 294 -1.62 -18.44 5.77
N PHE A 295 -2.30 -18.66 4.66
CA PHE A 295 -2.33 -17.72 3.55
C PHE A 295 -3.07 -16.45 3.94
N HIS A 296 -2.57 -15.30 3.50
CA HIS A 296 -3.27 -14.04 3.74
C HIS A 296 -4.61 -14.00 2.99
N PRO A 297 -5.75 -13.64 3.63
CA PRO A 297 -7.06 -13.64 2.97
C PRO A 297 -7.14 -12.78 1.71
N ASN A 298 -6.34 -11.70 1.59
CA ASN A 298 -6.27 -10.88 0.39
C ASN A 298 -5.75 -11.65 -0.84
N GLN A 299 -5.01 -12.74 -0.66
CA GLN A 299 -4.50 -13.57 -1.76
C GLN A 299 -5.63 -14.22 -2.56
N ALA A 300 -6.81 -14.44 -1.98
CA ALA A 300 -8.00 -14.87 -2.68
C ALA A 300 -8.37 -14.00 -3.90
N ASN A 301 -7.97 -12.74 -3.89
CA ASN A 301 -8.25 -11.77 -4.94
C ASN A 301 -7.11 -11.62 -5.97
N ILE A 302 -5.98 -12.28 -5.77
CA ILE A 302 -4.85 -12.27 -6.72
C ILE A 302 -5.21 -13.17 -7.90
N LEU A 303 -5.00 -12.65 -9.12
CA LEU A 303 -5.32 -13.38 -10.36
C LEU A 303 -4.18 -14.32 -10.80
N SER A 304 -2.96 -14.02 -10.36
CA SER A 304 -1.80 -14.91 -10.53
C SER A 304 -1.90 -16.14 -9.63
N ASP A 305 -1.12 -17.14 -9.92
CA ASP A 305 -1.00 -18.33 -9.05
C ASP A 305 -0.20 -17.97 -7.78
N VAL A 306 -0.84 -18.09 -6.64
CA VAL A 306 -0.23 -17.87 -5.33
C VAL A 306 0.14 -19.18 -4.64
N ASN A 307 -0.32 -20.31 -5.18
CA ASN A 307 0.00 -21.66 -4.68
C ASN A 307 1.20 -22.30 -5.40
N ASP A 308 1.73 -21.61 -6.43
CA ASP A 308 2.88 -22.06 -7.21
C ASP A 308 4.07 -22.42 -6.28
N GLY A 309 4.51 -23.66 -6.33
CA GLY A 309 5.58 -24.21 -5.51
C GLY A 309 5.14 -24.81 -4.16
N PHE A 310 3.86 -24.64 -3.73
CA PHE A 310 3.39 -25.22 -2.47
C PHE A 310 3.08 -26.72 -2.57
N GLU A 311 2.99 -27.27 -3.77
CA GLU A 311 2.83 -28.71 -4.03
C GLU A 311 4.01 -29.54 -3.47
N GLN A 312 5.19 -28.92 -3.29
CA GLN A 312 6.33 -29.57 -2.65
C GLN A 312 6.11 -29.92 -1.17
N LEU A 313 5.10 -29.31 -0.55
CA LEU A 313 4.72 -29.60 0.85
C LEU A 313 3.78 -30.80 0.96
N ASP A 314 3.22 -31.28 -0.17
CA ASP A 314 2.34 -32.42 -0.18
C ASP A 314 3.10 -33.67 0.31
N GLY A 315 2.44 -34.42 1.21
CA GLY A 315 3.04 -35.63 1.81
C GLY A 315 3.86 -35.42 3.08
N LEU A 316 4.16 -34.17 3.47
CA LEU A 316 4.70 -33.89 4.81
C LEU A 316 3.61 -34.04 5.86
N ARG A 317 3.89 -34.84 6.93
CA ARG A 317 2.89 -35.17 7.95
C ARG A 317 2.77 -34.12 9.04
N ASN A 318 3.75 -33.27 9.16
CA ASN A 318 3.85 -32.22 10.18
C ASN A 318 3.43 -30.83 9.67
N ILE A 319 2.59 -30.78 8.64
CA ILE A 319 2.12 -29.52 8.03
C ILE A 319 0.60 -29.51 7.86
N GLN A 320 -0.01 -28.38 8.24
CA GLN A 320 -1.40 -28.03 7.89
C GLN A 320 -1.42 -26.71 7.12
N ILE A 321 -2.02 -26.70 5.95
CA ILE A 321 -2.16 -25.49 5.13
C ILE A 321 -3.59 -24.96 5.20
N PHE A 322 -3.71 -23.66 5.52
CA PHE A 322 -4.94 -22.90 5.50
C PHE A 322 -4.89 -21.89 4.36
N GLY A 323 -5.70 -22.12 3.35
CA GLY A 323 -5.79 -21.30 2.15
C GLY A 323 -6.42 -19.91 2.43
N PRO A 324 -6.41 -19.02 1.41
CA PRO A 324 -6.91 -17.66 1.58
C PRO A 324 -8.44 -17.57 1.76
N HIS A 325 -9.16 -18.65 1.49
CA HIS A 325 -10.63 -18.76 1.66
C HIS A 325 -11.04 -19.42 2.97
N ASP A 326 -10.09 -20.00 3.72
CA ASP A 326 -10.41 -20.71 4.95
C ASP A 326 -10.81 -19.73 6.05
N ASP A 327 -11.91 -20.05 6.74
CA ASP A 327 -12.51 -19.22 7.77
C ASP A 327 -11.85 -19.54 9.13
N ILE A 328 -10.67 -18.98 9.38
CA ILE A 328 -9.88 -19.20 10.59
C ILE A 328 -9.50 -17.87 11.23
N ASN A 329 -9.74 -17.78 12.54
CA ASN A 329 -9.31 -16.64 13.32
C ASN A 329 -7.78 -16.67 13.53
N SER A 330 -7.11 -15.64 13.04
CA SER A 330 -5.64 -15.51 13.16
C SER A 330 -5.19 -15.35 14.61
N TYR A 331 -6.00 -14.75 15.49
CA TYR A 331 -5.62 -14.55 16.89
C TYR A 331 -5.63 -15.86 17.69
N THR A 332 -6.64 -16.71 17.50
CA THR A 332 -6.66 -18.03 18.13
C THR A 332 -5.53 -18.93 17.61
N LEU A 333 -5.14 -18.78 16.35
CA LEU A 333 -3.99 -19.47 15.77
C LEU A 333 -2.66 -18.94 16.33
N ILE A 334 -2.52 -17.62 16.55
CA ILE A 334 -1.37 -17.03 17.24
C ILE A 334 -1.27 -17.60 18.67
N ASP A 335 -2.37 -17.61 19.41
CA ASP A 335 -2.38 -18.07 20.81
C ASP A 335 -1.99 -19.54 20.95
N TRP A 336 -2.36 -20.36 19.99
CA TRP A 336 -1.98 -21.77 19.93
C TRP A 336 -0.50 -21.99 19.59
N SER A 337 0.13 -21.07 18.85
CA SER A 337 1.51 -21.21 18.38
C SER A 337 2.54 -20.96 19.48
N ASP A 338 3.63 -21.71 19.48
CA ASP A 338 4.81 -21.44 20.30
C ASP A 338 5.69 -20.36 19.67
N VAL A 339 5.78 -20.35 18.34
CA VAL A 339 6.48 -19.33 17.56
C VAL A 339 5.64 -18.91 16.37
N VAL A 340 5.64 -17.62 16.07
CA VAL A 340 4.98 -17.03 14.90
C VAL A 340 6.03 -16.60 13.88
N VAL A 341 5.92 -17.07 12.66
CA VAL A 341 6.79 -16.67 11.52
C VAL A 341 5.98 -15.88 10.53
N THR A 342 6.48 -14.73 10.06
CA THR A 342 5.79 -13.89 9.09
C THR A 342 6.67 -13.47 7.92
N PHE A 343 6.02 -13.12 6.79
CA PHE A 343 6.67 -12.54 5.60
C PHE A 343 6.20 -11.09 5.39
N ALA A 344 6.44 -10.20 6.36
CA ALA A 344 5.99 -8.78 6.34
C ALA A 344 4.49 -8.56 6.66
N SER A 345 3.91 -9.33 7.56
CA SER A 345 2.53 -9.18 8.02
C SER A 345 2.44 -8.43 9.35
N THR A 346 1.45 -7.54 9.53
CA THR A 346 1.16 -6.90 10.82
C THR A 346 0.86 -7.89 11.95
N ILE A 347 0.64 -9.15 11.64
CA ILE A 347 0.58 -10.26 12.61
C ILE A 347 1.83 -10.32 13.49
N SER A 348 3.01 -9.89 13.00
CA SER A 348 4.22 -9.80 13.84
C SER A 348 3.99 -8.90 15.05
N VAL A 349 3.38 -7.74 14.83
CA VAL A 349 3.10 -6.77 15.90
C VAL A 349 2.04 -7.32 16.87
N GLU A 350 1.01 -7.95 16.35
CA GLU A 350 -0.08 -8.55 17.11
C GLU A 350 0.41 -9.74 17.94
N ALA A 351 1.28 -10.58 17.38
CA ALA A 351 1.91 -11.71 18.09
C ALA A 351 2.87 -11.23 19.19
N CYS A 352 3.70 -10.21 18.92
CA CYS A 352 4.55 -9.59 19.92
C CYS A 352 3.73 -9.03 21.10
N TRP A 353 2.63 -8.34 20.83
CA TRP A 353 1.69 -7.86 21.87
C TRP A 353 1.12 -8.99 22.72
N ARG A 354 0.87 -10.16 22.12
CA ARG A 354 0.40 -11.38 22.77
C ARG A 354 1.52 -12.20 23.44
N LYS A 355 2.73 -11.62 23.54
CA LYS A 355 3.91 -12.26 24.14
C LYS A 355 4.28 -13.59 23.46
N LYS A 356 4.15 -13.66 22.15
CA LYS A 356 4.66 -14.76 21.34
C LYS A 356 6.02 -14.41 20.76
N PRO A 357 6.98 -15.34 20.72
CA PRO A 357 8.20 -15.19 19.92
C PRO A 357 7.84 -15.01 18.45
N VAL A 358 8.51 -14.07 17.78
CA VAL A 358 8.25 -13.75 16.36
C VAL A 358 9.53 -13.79 15.57
N ILE A 359 9.51 -14.47 14.41
CA ILE A 359 10.53 -14.38 13.38
C ILE A 359 9.92 -13.73 12.15
N GLN A 360 10.57 -12.72 11.59
CA GLN A 360 10.10 -12.02 10.41
C GLN A 360 11.07 -12.19 9.24
N LEU A 361 10.59 -12.80 8.15
CA LEU A 361 11.36 -13.15 6.96
C LEU A 361 11.25 -12.15 5.82
N GLY A 362 10.55 -11.05 6.02
CA GLY A 362 10.38 -10.01 5.01
C GLY A 362 10.36 -8.60 5.58
N PRO A 363 10.66 -7.60 4.73
CA PRO A 363 10.73 -6.21 5.16
C PRO A 363 9.35 -5.67 5.56
N SER A 364 9.31 -4.85 6.61
CA SER A 364 8.08 -4.18 7.08
C SER A 364 8.34 -2.72 7.46
N LEU A 365 7.30 -2.01 7.87
CA LEU A 365 7.43 -0.68 8.45
C LEU A 365 7.90 -0.70 9.92
N TYR A 366 8.08 -1.86 10.53
CA TYR A 366 8.35 -2.03 11.96
C TYR A 366 9.47 -3.03 12.28
N ASP A 367 10.25 -3.47 11.28
CA ASP A 367 11.32 -4.45 11.47
C ASP A 367 12.48 -3.95 12.35
N GLN A 368 12.67 -2.64 12.48
CA GLN A 368 13.68 -2.06 13.40
C GLN A 368 13.13 -1.71 14.78
N LEU A 369 11.85 -1.95 15.07
CA LEU A 369 11.26 -1.65 16.37
C LEU A 369 11.63 -2.68 17.46
N GLY A 370 12.27 -3.79 17.10
CA GLY A 370 12.57 -4.88 18.03
C GLY A 370 11.37 -5.76 18.37
N ILE A 371 10.43 -5.89 17.45
CA ILE A 371 9.21 -6.73 17.55
C ILE A 371 9.55 -8.21 17.36
N SER A 372 10.51 -8.50 16.48
CA SER A 372 10.83 -9.84 15.97
C SER A 372 12.31 -10.07 15.80
N GLU A 373 12.72 -11.32 15.70
CA GLU A 373 13.99 -11.70 15.08
C GLU A 373 13.88 -11.57 13.56
N THR A 374 14.92 -11.06 12.92
CA THR A 374 14.95 -10.79 11.47
C THR A 374 16.21 -11.40 10.84
N PRO A 375 16.22 -12.71 10.58
CA PRO A 375 17.37 -13.38 9.98
C PRO A 375 17.61 -12.89 8.55
N ASP A 376 18.88 -12.81 8.17
CA ASP A 376 19.28 -12.40 6.83
C ASP A 376 19.47 -13.59 5.88
N THR A 377 19.72 -14.78 6.42
CA THR A 377 19.93 -15.99 5.60
C THR A 377 18.98 -17.12 6.04
N LEU A 378 18.87 -18.13 5.16
CA LEU A 378 18.09 -19.33 5.48
C LEU A 378 18.71 -20.10 6.64
N GLU A 379 20.02 -20.17 6.70
CA GLU A 379 20.79 -20.82 7.75
C GLU A 379 20.47 -20.17 9.10
N GLU A 380 20.57 -18.85 9.20
CA GLU A 380 20.20 -18.10 10.40
C GLU A 380 18.74 -18.32 10.82
N PHE A 381 17.83 -18.35 9.82
CA PHE A 381 16.43 -18.64 10.09
C PHE A 381 16.23 -20.03 10.70
N LEU A 382 16.88 -21.05 10.13
CA LEU A 382 16.78 -22.43 10.63
C LEU A 382 17.46 -22.59 11.99
N GLU A 383 18.56 -21.90 12.24
CA GLU A 383 19.20 -21.85 13.58
C GLU A 383 18.24 -21.24 14.61
N LEU A 384 17.63 -20.09 14.31
CA LEU A 384 16.64 -19.45 15.17
C LEU A 384 15.45 -20.37 15.48
N LEU A 385 14.95 -21.10 14.46
CA LEU A 385 13.87 -22.08 14.67
C LEU A 385 14.27 -23.19 15.63
N GLY A 386 15.53 -23.58 15.68
CA GLY A 386 16.05 -24.59 16.61
C GLY A 386 16.25 -24.12 18.05
N THR A 387 16.14 -22.82 18.32
CA THR A 387 16.37 -22.24 19.65
C THR A 387 15.09 -22.11 20.48
N ASP A 388 15.24 -21.98 21.80
CA ASP A 388 14.15 -21.57 22.70
C ASP A 388 13.98 -20.07 22.69
N LEU A 389 13.29 -19.58 21.63
CA LEU A 389 13.03 -18.17 21.44
C LEU A 389 12.16 -17.60 22.56
N LYS A 390 12.56 -16.44 23.07
CA LYS A 390 11.79 -15.71 24.10
C LYS A 390 10.97 -14.60 23.45
N PRO A 391 9.75 -14.34 23.95
CA PRO A 391 8.95 -13.21 23.50
C PRO A 391 9.68 -11.89 23.72
N ARG A 392 9.59 -10.99 22.76
CA ARG A 392 10.03 -9.59 22.91
C ARG A 392 9.06 -8.83 23.82
N GLY A 393 9.53 -7.73 24.41
CA GLY A 393 8.69 -6.85 25.23
C GLY A 393 7.59 -6.15 24.42
N ARG A 394 6.47 -5.85 25.07
CA ARG A 394 5.32 -5.16 24.44
C ARG A 394 5.61 -3.71 24.00
N ASP A 395 6.67 -3.10 24.48
CA ASP A 395 7.00 -1.69 24.21
C ASP A 395 7.12 -1.38 22.72
N ALA A 396 7.76 -2.27 21.96
CA ALA A 396 7.87 -2.13 20.52
C ALA A 396 6.51 -2.18 19.81
N ALA A 397 5.67 -3.13 20.20
CA ALA A 397 4.29 -3.24 19.68
C ALA A 397 3.43 -2.04 20.11
N SER A 398 3.62 -1.52 21.34
CA SER A 398 2.95 -0.33 21.84
C SER A 398 3.31 0.91 21.00
N LYS A 399 4.58 1.12 20.65
CA LYS A 399 4.97 2.22 19.76
C LYS A 399 4.29 2.17 18.39
N TYR A 400 4.18 0.98 17.81
CA TYR A 400 3.41 0.79 16.57
C TYR A 400 1.93 1.15 16.73
N ALA A 401 1.31 0.73 17.83
CA ALA A 401 -0.09 1.05 18.12
C ALA A 401 -0.29 2.57 18.30
N ASN A 402 0.58 3.21 19.08
CA ASN A 402 0.52 4.66 19.30
C ASN A 402 0.72 5.45 17.99
N TYR A 403 1.67 5.04 17.14
CA TYR A 403 1.80 5.59 15.79
C TYR A 403 0.50 5.42 14.98
N SER A 404 -0.12 4.26 15.02
CA SER A 404 -1.34 3.99 14.26
C SER A 404 -2.54 4.82 14.72
N VAL A 405 -2.61 5.18 16.01
CA VAL A 405 -3.76 5.87 16.62
C VAL A 405 -3.55 7.38 16.72
N LYS A 406 -2.40 7.78 17.30
CA LYS A 406 -2.15 9.18 17.71
C LYS A 406 -1.33 9.98 16.69
N ASP A 407 -0.68 9.31 15.75
CA ASP A 407 0.14 10.01 14.76
C ASP A 407 -0.73 10.43 13.58
N TYR A 408 -1.15 11.69 13.59
CA TYR A 408 -1.90 12.34 12.50
C TYR A 408 -1.66 13.85 12.52
N ASP A 409 -1.97 14.50 11.40
CA ASP A 409 -1.88 15.96 11.27
C ASP A 409 -3.30 16.54 11.30
N GLU A 410 -3.52 17.52 12.18
CA GLU A 410 -4.77 18.27 12.22
C GLU A 410 -4.79 19.31 11.09
N LEU A 411 -5.90 19.38 10.38
CA LEU A 411 -6.13 20.35 9.32
C LEU A 411 -7.43 21.12 9.63
N ASP A 412 -7.33 22.42 9.85
CA ASP A 412 -8.46 23.28 10.25
C ASP A 412 -9.65 23.25 9.27
N TYR A 413 -9.38 22.86 8.02
CA TYR A 413 -10.39 22.79 6.96
C TYR A 413 -11.03 21.41 6.80
N LEU A 414 -10.76 20.49 7.75
CA LEU A 414 -11.37 19.15 7.78
C LEU A 414 -11.90 18.82 9.19
N ASN A 415 -13.18 18.53 9.28
CA ASN A 415 -13.75 17.88 10.45
C ASN A 415 -13.84 16.38 10.22
N TYR A 416 -13.44 15.63 11.23
CA TYR A 416 -13.58 14.19 11.27
C TYR A 416 -14.64 13.83 12.31
N ASP A 417 -15.77 13.30 11.84
CA ASP A 417 -16.91 12.95 12.65
C ASP A 417 -17.43 11.57 12.25
N ASP A 418 -17.54 10.64 13.19
CA ASP A 418 -18.01 9.26 13.01
C ASP A 418 -17.42 8.54 11.78
N GLY A 419 -16.12 8.64 11.55
CA GLY A 419 -15.45 8.05 10.39
C GLY A 419 -15.70 8.79 9.08
N THR A 420 -16.41 9.94 9.12
CA THR A 420 -16.73 10.75 7.94
C THR A 420 -15.90 12.02 7.92
N LEU A 421 -15.15 12.21 6.81
CA LEU A 421 -14.42 13.44 6.57
C LEU A 421 -15.32 14.49 5.93
N ARG A 422 -15.45 15.65 6.57
CA ARG A 422 -16.27 16.78 6.11
C ARG A 422 -15.40 18.02 5.89
N PRO A 423 -15.52 18.70 4.74
CA PRO A 423 -14.78 19.94 4.51
C PRO A 423 -15.41 21.10 5.31
N VAL A 424 -14.57 22.00 5.78
CA VAL A 424 -14.95 23.26 6.44
C VAL A 424 -14.58 24.43 5.52
N GLY A 425 -15.54 25.32 5.25
CA GLY A 425 -15.29 26.54 4.46
C GLY A 425 -15.21 26.37 2.94
N PHE A 426 -15.33 25.13 2.42
CA PHE A 426 -15.40 24.87 0.98
C PHE A 426 -16.32 23.69 0.65
N ARG A 427 -16.73 23.57 -0.62
CA ARG A 427 -17.58 22.47 -1.08
C ARG A 427 -16.93 21.77 -2.28
N ARG A 428 -16.96 20.43 -2.27
CA ARG A 428 -16.63 19.66 -3.45
C ARG A 428 -17.82 19.61 -4.40
N LYS A 429 -17.67 20.15 -5.60
CA LYS A 429 -18.68 19.99 -6.66
C LYS A 429 -18.41 18.67 -7.41
N LEU A 430 -19.31 17.72 -7.25
CA LEU A 430 -19.32 16.50 -8.06
C LEU A 430 -20.58 16.50 -8.91
N PRO A 431 -20.50 16.76 -10.20
CA PRO A 431 -21.61 16.56 -11.11
C PRO A 431 -22.14 15.11 -11.02
N ALA A 432 -23.45 14.91 -11.09
CA ALA A 432 -24.08 13.57 -11.10
C ALA A 432 -23.45 12.63 -12.15
N VAL A 433 -23.03 13.18 -13.27
CA VAL A 433 -22.28 12.50 -14.33
C VAL A 433 -20.99 11.82 -13.80
N VAL A 434 -20.26 12.41 -12.84
CA VAL A 434 -19.04 11.79 -12.29
C VAL A 434 -19.37 10.58 -11.44
N ALA A 435 -20.49 10.57 -10.72
CA ALA A 435 -20.92 9.39 -9.96
C ALA A 435 -21.24 8.21 -10.90
N SER A 436 -21.96 8.48 -12.00
CA SER A 436 -22.25 7.49 -13.03
C SER A 436 -20.99 6.98 -13.73
N LEU A 437 -20.04 7.88 -14.03
CA LEU A 437 -18.75 7.52 -14.65
C LEU A 437 -17.87 6.71 -13.71
N THR A 438 -17.95 6.94 -12.39
CA THR A 438 -17.27 6.11 -11.40
C THR A 438 -17.78 4.67 -11.45
N GLN A 439 -19.10 4.46 -11.57
CA GLN A 439 -19.69 3.12 -11.71
C GLN A 439 -19.25 2.45 -13.01
N ILE A 440 -19.22 3.19 -14.14
CA ILE A 440 -18.74 2.67 -15.42
C ILE A 440 -17.27 2.26 -15.34
N ASN A 441 -16.42 3.05 -14.68
CA ASN A 441 -15.01 2.73 -14.49
C ASN A 441 -14.82 1.48 -13.61
N GLU A 442 -15.58 1.32 -12.54
CA GLU A 442 -15.54 0.13 -11.69
C GLU A 442 -16.05 -1.12 -12.44
N LEU A 443 -17.11 -0.98 -13.24
CA LEU A 443 -17.57 -2.07 -14.11
C LEU A 443 -16.49 -2.47 -15.12
N SER A 444 -15.85 -1.49 -15.75
CA SER A 444 -14.75 -1.71 -16.69
C SER A 444 -13.57 -2.46 -16.03
N LYS A 445 -13.21 -2.11 -14.80
CA LYS A 445 -12.18 -2.82 -14.02
C LYS A 445 -12.59 -4.28 -13.72
N ARG A 446 -13.87 -4.53 -13.36
CA ARG A 446 -14.38 -5.88 -13.13
C ARG A 446 -14.34 -6.75 -14.38
N VAL A 447 -14.76 -6.19 -15.52
CA VAL A 447 -14.68 -6.89 -16.81
C VAL A 447 -13.24 -7.19 -17.18
N LEU A 448 -12.35 -6.22 -17.02
CA LEU A 448 -10.92 -6.37 -17.26
C LEU A 448 -10.31 -7.51 -16.42
N LYS A 449 -10.62 -7.56 -15.12
CA LYS A 449 -10.16 -8.64 -14.23
C LYS A 449 -10.68 -10.01 -14.66
N LYS A 450 -11.94 -10.12 -15.10
CA LYS A 450 -12.49 -11.36 -15.64
C LYS A 450 -11.75 -11.82 -16.90
N LEU A 451 -11.47 -10.92 -17.83
CA LEU A 451 -10.72 -11.23 -19.06
C LEU A 451 -9.28 -11.67 -18.74
N ILE A 452 -8.62 -11.02 -17.79
CA ILE A 452 -7.28 -11.39 -17.33
C ILE A 452 -7.30 -12.78 -16.70
N LYS A 453 -8.25 -13.05 -15.80
CA LYS A 453 -8.40 -14.37 -15.16
C LYS A 453 -8.63 -15.48 -16.21
N TYR A 454 -9.49 -15.24 -17.18
CA TYR A 454 -9.73 -16.19 -18.27
C TYR A 454 -8.43 -16.47 -19.07
N HIS A 455 -7.69 -15.42 -19.42
CA HIS A 455 -6.43 -15.56 -20.18
C HIS A 455 -5.35 -16.33 -19.40
N LEU A 456 -5.20 -16.08 -18.10
CA LEU A 456 -4.25 -16.80 -17.27
C LEU A 456 -4.63 -18.28 -17.12
N ASN A 457 -5.91 -18.57 -16.89
CA ASN A 457 -6.40 -19.94 -16.75
C ASN A 457 -6.30 -20.75 -18.06
N SER A 458 -6.55 -20.12 -19.23
CA SER A 458 -6.40 -20.82 -20.51
C SER A 458 -4.94 -21.22 -20.79
N LYS A 459 -3.98 -20.38 -20.38
CA LYS A 459 -2.56 -20.72 -20.52
C LYS A 459 -2.11 -21.83 -19.56
N ARG A 460 -2.65 -21.89 -18.34
CA ARG A 460 -2.35 -22.97 -17.38
C ARG A 460 -2.86 -24.34 -17.86
N ARG A 461 -3.97 -24.37 -18.58
CA ARG A 461 -4.52 -25.62 -19.16
C ARG A 461 -3.77 -26.09 -20.39
N ALA A 462 -2.98 -25.24 -21.01
CA ALA A 462 -2.21 -25.52 -22.21
C ALA A 462 -0.73 -25.81 -21.93
N ALA A 463 -0.26 -25.60 -20.70
CA ALA A 463 1.05 -25.95 -20.18
C ALA A 463 0.98 -27.24 -19.35
#